data_eacee5533fde112c9fbbcac71bed2f44
#
_entry.id   eacee5533fde112c9fbbcac71bed2f44
#
_cell.length_a   1.000
_cell.length_b   1.000
_cell.length_c   1.000
_cell.angle_alpha   90.00
_cell.angle_beta   90.00
_cell.angle_gamma   90.00
#
_symmetry.space_group_name_H-M   'P 1'
#
loop_
_entity.id
_entity.type
_entity.pdbx_description
1 polymer ?
#
loop_
_entity_poly.entity_id
_entity_poly.type
_entity_poly.pdbx_seq_one_letter_code
_entity_poly.pdbx_strand_id
1 'polypeptide(L)' 'MNIKVIGGGCKSCEALLASAKEAVAQKGIDAEIEYITDMEKIMGFGVMSMPALMIDGKVVSAGKVLKVKEVEKFL' A
#
# COMPACT_ATOMS: atom_id res chain seq x y z
N MET A 1 -12.52 -0.60 -5.32
CA MET A 1 -11.36 -1.26 -4.68
C MET A 1 -10.73 -0.30 -3.70
N ASN A 2 -10.41 -0.77 -2.53
CA ASN A 2 -9.77 0.06 -1.50
C ASN A 2 -8.33 -0.40 -1.31
N ILE A 3 -7.39 0.52 -1.50
CA ILE A 3 -5.96 0.24 -1.36
C ILE A 3 -5.42 1.08 -0.20
N LYS A 4 -4.74 0.43 0.72
CA LYS A 4 -4.11 1.12 1.84
C LYS A 4 -2.62 0.90 1.81
N VAL A 5 -1.87 1.99 1.84
CA VAL A 5 -0.42 1.94 1.99
C VAL A 5 -0.12 2.31 3.44
N ILE A 6 0.55 1.43 4.13
CA ILE A 6 0.81 1.56 5.56
C ILE A 6 2.29 1.82 5.78
N GLY A 7 2.60 2.90 6.46
CA GLY A 7 3.99 3.22 6.71
C GLY A 7 4.17 4.37 7.69
N GLY A 8 5.39 4.58 8.13
CA GLY A 8 5.75 5.59 9.10
C GLY A 8 6.19 6.93 8.50
N GLY A 9 5.91 7.19 7.24
CA GLY A 9 6.32 8.42 6.57
C GLY A 9 7.76 8.42 6.08
N CYS A 10 8.40 7.25 5.99
CA CYS A 10 9.75 7.11 5.49
C CYS A 10 9.78 7.12 3.96
N LYS A 11 10.97 7.26 3.38
CA LYS A 11 11.14 7.27 1.93
C LYS A 11 10.63 6.00 1.27
N SER A 12 10.86 4.84 1.89
CA SER A 12 10.37 3.56 1.39
C SER A 12 8.85 3.52 1.37
N CYS A 13 8.22 4.06 2.40
CA CYS A 13 6.76 4.12 2.50
C CYS A 13 6.19 5.01 1.40
N GLU A 14 6.82 6.16 1.15
CA GLU A 14 6.40 7.07 0.09
C GLU A 14 6.61 6.45 -1.30
N ALA A 15 7.69 5.69 -1.47
CA ALA A 15 7.96 4.99 -2.74
C ALA A 15 6.87 3.97 -3.03
N LEU A 16 6.43 3.22 -2.02
CA LEU A 16 5.35 2.27 -2.20
C LEU A 16 4.03 2.98 -2.53
N LEU A 17 3.76 4.10 -1.87
CA LEU A 17 2.58 4.91 -2.17
C LEU A 17 2.59 5.38 -3.63
N ALA A 18 3.74 5.86 -4.10
CA ALA A 18 3.88 6.30 -5.49
C ALA A 18 3.66 5.14 -6.45
N SER A 19 4.21 3.96 -6.16
CA SER A 19 4.02 2.76 -6.97
C SER A 19 2.55 2.37 -7.04
N ALA A 20 1.84 2.43 -5.92
CA ALA A 20 0.41 2.11 -5.88
C ALA A 20 -0.41 3.08 -6.73
N LYS A 21 -0.14 4.37 -6.62
CA LYS A 21 -0.83 5.39 -7.42
C LYS A 21 -0.61 5.20 -8.91
N GLU A 22 0.63 4.94 -9.30
CA GLU A 22 0.99 4.72 -10.69
C GLU A 22 0.34 3.45 -11.25
N ALA A 23 0.35 2.37 -10.47
CA ALA A 23 -0.26 1.11 -10.88
C ALA A 23 -1.75 1.26 -11.14
N VAL A 24 -2.46 1.97 -10.26
CA VAL A 24 -3.89 2.25 -10.42
C VAL A 24 -4.13 3.06 -11.69
N ALA A 25 -3.31 4.07 -11.93
CA ALA A 25 -3.43 4.91 -13.13
C ALA A 25 -3.20 4.11 -14.41
N GLN A 26 -2.20 3.24 -14.42
CA GLN A 26 -1.88 2.43 -15.59
C GLN A 26 -2.92 1.35 -15.87
N LYS A 27 -3.49 0.78 -14.83
CA LYS A 27 -4.57 -0.21 -14.97
C LYS A 27 -5.90 0.43 -15.37
N GLY A 28 -6.06 1.72 -15.14
CA GLY A 28 -7.30 2.42 -15.42
C GLY A 28 -8.47 1.96 -14.58
N ILE A 29 -8.21 1.46 -13.39
CA ILE A 29 -9.26 0.98 -12.48
C ILE A 29 -9.70 2.07 -11.52
N ASP A 30 -10.92 1.94 -11.00
CA ASP A 30 -11.45 2.83 -10.00
C ASP A 30 -11.08 2.30 -8.63
N ALA A 31 -10.10 2.94 -7.99
CA ALA A 31 -9.60 2.52 -6.69
C ALA A 31 -9.32 3.73 -5.82
N GLU A 32 -9.60 3.59 -4.53
CA GLU A 32 -9.26 4.59 -3.53
C GLU A 32 -7.95 4.18 -2.87
N ILE A 33 -7.04 5.15 -2.69
CA ILE A 33 -5.76 4.91 -2.05
C ILE A 33 -5.68 5.76 -0.79
N GLU A 34 -5.43 5.09 0.32
CA GLU A 34 -5.22 5.75 1.60
C GLU A 34 -3.79 5.50 2.07
N TYR A 35 -3.17 6.52 2.63
CA TYR A 35 -1.86 6.39 3.24
C TYR A 35 -2.04 6.42 4.76
N ILE A 36 -1.80 5.29 5.41
CA ILE A 36 -2.02 5.12 6.84
C ILE A 36 -0.70 5.26 7.58
N THR A 37 -0.61 6.28 8.43
CA THR A 37 0.58 6.52 9.25
C THR A 37 0.29 6.43 10.75
N ASP A 38 -0.97 6.27 11.14
CA ASP A 38 -1.39 6.19 12.52
C ASP A 38 -1.03 4.82 13.11
N MET A 39 -0.14 4.81 14.08
CA MET A 39 0.35 3.57 14.68
C MET A 39 -0.76 2.74 15.30
N GLU A 40 -1.77 3.36 15.89
CA GLU A 40 -2.89 2.62 16.47
C GLU A 40 -3.65 1.83 15.40
N LYS A 41 -3.89 2.46 14.26
CA LYS A 41 -4.55 1.80 13.13
C LYS A 41 -3.68 0.70 12.55
N ILE A 42 -2.37 0.96 12.44
CA ILE A 42 -1.42 -0.02 11.92
C ILE A 42 -1.40 -1.28 12.80
N MET A 43 -1.38 -1.10 14.11
CA MET A 43 -1.43 -2.21 15.05
C MET A 43 -2.75 -2.98 14.94
N GLY A 44 -3.85 -2.26 14.73
CA GLY A 44 -5.15 -2.86 14.54
C GLY A 44 -5.26 -3.73 13.29
N PHE A 45 -4.47 -3.45 12.25
CA PHE A 45 -4.44 -4.26 11.04
C PHE A 45 -3.56 -5.50 11.16
N GLY A 46 -2.81 -5.64 12.24
CA GLY A 46 -1.91 -6.77 12.42
C GLY A 46 -0.65 -6.70 11.56
N VAL A 47 -0.29 -5.54 11.07
CA VAL A 47 0.90 -5.34 10.25
C VAL A 47 2.12 -5.25 11.15
N MET A 48 3.09 -6.12 10.93
CA MET A 48 4.31 -6.16 11.75
C MET A 48 5.52 -5.56 11.07
N SER A 49 5.47 -5.37 9.77
CA SER A 49 6.57 -4.80 8.99
C SER A 49 6.05 -3.69 8.10
N MET A 50 6.82 -2.62 7.96
CA MET A 50 6.48 -1.49 7.11
C MET A 50 7.56 -1.26 6.07
N PRO A 51 7.22 -0.78 4.89
CA PRO A 51 5.88 -0.44 4.43
C PRO A 51 5.05 -1.67 4.08
N ALA A 52 3.74 -1.55 4.17
CA ALA A 52 2.83 -2.63 3.84
C ALA A 52 1.76 -2.14 2.86
N LEU A 53 1.27 -3.07 2.07
CA LEU A 53 0.20 -2.80 1.11
C LEU A 53 -1.00 -3.67 1.45
N MET A 54 -2.16 -3.03 1.58
CA MET A 54 -3.43 -3.72 1.81
C MET A 54 -4.36 -3.44 0.63
N ILE A 55 -5.06 -4.47 0.19
CA ILE A 55 -6.07 -4.33 -0.85
C ILE A 55 -7.35 -5.00 -0.37
N ASP A 56 -8.44 -4.22 -0.33
CA ASP A 56 -9.75 -4.67 0.12
C ASP A 56 -9.72 -5.39 1.48
N GLY A 57 -8.96 -4.82 2.41
CA GLY A 57 -8.87 -5.33 3.77
C GLY A 57 -7.89 -6.46 3.99
N LYS A 58 -7.14 -6.85 2.96
CA LYS A 58 -6.12 -7.91 3.07
C LYS A 58 -4.73 -7.34 2.91
N VAL A 59 -3.81 -7.75 3.77
CA VAL A 59 -2.40 -7.40 3.64
C VAL A 59 -1.80 -8.28 2.55
N VAL A 60 -1.46 -7.69 1.41
CA VAL A 60 -0.89 -8.45 0.28
C VAL A 60 0.63 -8.40 0.26
N SER A 61 1.22 -7.44 0.96
CA SER A 61 2.66 -7.32 1.08
C SER A 61 3.01 -6.55 2.35
N ALA A 62 4.07 -6.95 3.02
CA ALA A 62 4.57 -6.27 4.20
C ALA A 62 6.10 -6.32 4.21
N GLY A 63 6.72 -5.18 4.55
CA GLY A 63 8.17 -5.08 4.63
C GLY A 63 8.89 -4.97 3.29
N LYS A 64 8.16 -4.72 2.21
CA LYS A 64 8.74 -4.57 0.87
C LYS A 64 8.25 -3.30 0.19
N VAL A 65 9.15 -2.67 -0.58
CA VAL A 65 8.78 -1.61 -1.50
C VAL A 65 8.53 -2.25 -2.85
N LEU A 66 7.27 -2.34 -3.23
CA LEU A 66 6.88 -2.94 -4.50
C LEU A 66 7.06 -1.94 -5.64
N LYS A 67 7.46 -2.45 -6.79
CA LYS A 67 7.50 -1.65 -8.01
C LYS A 67 6.10 -1.62 -8.63
N VAL A 68 5.90 -0.69 -9.55
CA VAL A 68 4.59 -0.50 -10.21
C VAL A 68 4.05 -1.82 -10.76
N LYS A 69 4.87 -2.58 -11.48
CA LYS A 69 4.45 -3.85 -12.07
C LYS A 69 4.07 -4.89 -11.03
N GLU A 70 4.76 -4.87 -9.89
CA GLU A 70 4.44 -5.80 -8.80
C GLU A 70 3.10 -5.46 -8.15
N VAL A 71 2.81 -4.17 -7.97
CA VAL A 71 1.52 -3.74 -7.47
C VAL A 71 0.41 -4.11 -8.45
N GLU A 72 0.63 -3.93 -9.73
CA GLU A 72 -0.34 -4.27 -10.78
C GLU A 72 -0.77 -5.73 -10.73
N LYS A 73 0.10 -6.63 -10.31
CA LYS A 73 -0.23 -8.04 -10.18
C LYS A 73 -1.30 -8.32 -9.15
N PHE A 74 -1.45 -7.43 -8.16
CA PHE A 74 -2.47 -7.56 -7.13
C PHE A 74 -3.79 -6.87 -7.52
N LEU A 75 -3.78 -6.12 -8.58
CA LEU A 75 -4.94 -5.39 -9.07
C LEU A 75 -5.59 -6.16 -10.23
#